data_7df1772309dc5dc41fbefc3a50fa278e
#
_entry.id   7df1772309dc5dc41fbefc3a50fa278e
#
_cell.length_a   1.000
_cell.length_b   1.000
_cell.length_c   1.000
_cell.angle_alpha   90.00
_cell.angle_beta   90.00
_cell.angle_gamma   90.00
#
_symmetry.space_group_name_H-M   'P 1'
#
loop_
_entity.id
_entity.type
_entity.pdbx_description
1 polymer ?
#
loop_
_entity_poly.entity_id
_entity_poly.type
_entity_poly.pdbx_seq_one_letter_code
_entity_poly.pdbx_strand_id
1 'polypeptide(L)'
;MAMLAYYEFTGDEKILNAAEKATKLVMQQYQDRNYFLHTSKGGGVSHGVGFFENLEWLYRLTGDAQYLQFAGKLYEDFNEGHIRDDDLKTELLLNESELFEKHGAHIAEGLFVPEFISAIQSGHALDSAASNVMEKLEQHLTPG
;
A
#
# COMPACT_ATOMS: atom_id res chain seq x y z
N MET A 1 2.88 -12.06 -2.27
CA MET A 1 3.80 -12.18 -1.10
C MET A 1 4.34 -13.59 -0.92
N ALA A 2 3.55 -14.65 -0.66
CA ALA A 2 4.09 -16.00 -0.42
C ALA A 2 5.03 -16.52 -1.53
N MET A 3 4.76 -16.22 -2.80
CA MET A 3 5.64 -16.58 -3.93
C MET A 3 6.98 -15.86 -3.87
N LEU A 4 7.01 -14.58 -3.51
CA LEU A 4 8.25 -13.81 -3.41
C LEU A 4 9.11 -14.29 -2.24
N ALA A 5 8.50 -14.56 -1.08
CA ALA A 5 9.21 -15.17 0.04
C ALA A 5 9.80 -16.56 -0.32
N TYR A 6 9.05 -17.35 -1.07
CA TYR A 6 9.55 -18.65 -1.56
C TYR A 6 10.73 -18.47 -2.53
N TYR A 7 10.64 -17.48 -3.43
CA TYR A 7 11.76 -17.15 -4.33
C TYR A 7 13.00 -16.74 -3.56
N GLU A 8 12.91 -15.84 -2.58
CA GLU A 8 14.07 -15.42 -1.78
C GLU A 8 14.73 -16.59 -1.04
N PHE A 9 13.93 -17.57 -0.62
CA PHE A 9 14.46 -18.75 0.05
C PHE A 9 15.11 -19.76 -0.91
N THR A 10 14.55 -19.93 -2.11
CA THR A 10 14.94 -21.02 -3.04
C THR A 10 15.77 -20.57 -4.23
N GLY A 11 15.68 -19.30 -4.65
CA GLY A 11 16.23 -18.79 -5.89
C GLY A 11 15.53 -19.34 -7.15
N ASP A 12 14.30 -19.89 -7.03
CA ASP A 12 13.60 -20.45 -8.18
C ASP A 12 13.03 -19.34 -9.08
N GLU A 13 13.75 -19.02 -10.14
CA GLU A 13 13.40 -18.02 -11.15
C GLU A 13 12.01 -18.21 -11.78
N LYS A 14 11.49 -19.43 -11.82
CA LYS A 14 10.13 -19.66 -12.32
C LYS A 14 9.08 -19.04 -11.43
N ILE A 15 9.33 -19.03 -10.13
CA ILE A 15 8.42 -18.44 -9.14
C ILE A 15 8.46 -16.91 -9.25
N LEU A 16 9.64 -16.29 -9.34
CA LEU A 16 9.75 -14.86 -9.57
C LEU A 16 9.04 -14.45 -10.86
N ASN A 17 9.35 -15.11 -11.97
CA ASN A 17 8.71 -14.84 -13.26
C ASN A 17 7.18 -14.98 -13.21
N ALA A 18 6.65 -15.94 -12.45
CA ALA A 18 5.21 -16.11 -12.29
C ALA A 18 4.60 -14.97 -11.46
N ALA A 19 5.27 -14.55 -10.39
CA ALA A 19 4.85 -13.42 -9.56
C ALA A 19 4.84 -12.10 -10.36
N GLU A 20 5.90 -11.83 -11.14
CA GLU A 20 5.96 -10.66 -12.03
C GLU A 20 4.83 -10.65 -13.06
N LYS A 21 4.59 -11.78 -13.73
CA LYS A 21 3.50 -11.88 -14.72
C LYS A 21 2.15 -11.62 -14.10
N ALA A 22 1.88 -12.18 -12.93
CA ALA A 22 0.62 -11.97 -12.21
C ALA A 22 0.46 -10.48 -11.82
N THR A 23 1.51 -9.87 -11.30
CA THR A 23 1.51 -8.45 -10.91
C THR A 23 1.31 -7.54 -12.13
N LYS A 24 2.05 -7.77 -13.22
CA LYS A 24 1.91 -7.00 -14.47
C LYS A 24 0.50 -7.12 -15.07
N LEU A 25 -0.12 -8.29 -14.97
CA LEU A 25 -1.51 -8.47 -15.39
C LEU A 25 -2.47 -7.63 -14.54
N VAL A 26 -2.29 -7.61 -13.22
CA VAL A 26 -3.10 -6.77 -12.33
C VAL A 26 -2.92 -5.29 -12.68
N MET A 27 -1.67 -4.83 -12.85
CA MET A 27 -1.35 -3.45 -13.22
C MET A 27 -2.02 -3.05 -14.55
N GLN A 28 -1.98 -3.93 -15.55
CA GLN A 28 -2.63 -3.71 -16.84
C GLN A 28 -4.14 -3.61 -16.71
N GLN A 29 -4.77 -4.52 -15.97
CA GLN A 29 -6.22 -4.52 -15.77
C GLN A 29 -6.69 -3.33 -14.92
N TYR A 30 -5.87 -2.86 -14.02
CA TYR A 30 -6.16 -1.71 -13.18
C TYR A 30 -6.30 -0.42 -13.98
N GLN A 31 -5.53 -0.25 -15.05
CA GLN A 31 -5.62 0.93 -15.92
C GLN A 31 -7.02 1.11 -16.52
N ASP A 32 -7.70 -0.02 -16.80
CA ASP A 32 -9.06 -0.02 -17.36
C ASP A 32 -10.16 -0.02 -16.29
N ARG A 33 -9.82 -0.43 -15.06
CA ARG A 33 -10.76 -0.64 -13.96
C ARG A 33 -10.18 -0.12 -12.66
N ASN A 34 -10.11 1.17 -12.50
CA ASN A 34 -9.64 1.78 -11.25
C ASN A 34 -10.53 1.35 -10.07
N TYR A 35 -10.07 0.35 -9.32
CA TYR A 35 -10.84 -0.26 -8.23
C TYR A 35 -11.09 0.70 -7.07
N PHE A 36 -10.18 1.61 -6.79
CA PHE A 36 -10.35 2.58 -5.72
C PHE A 36 -11.37 3.66 -6.07
N LEU A 37 -11.45 4.06 -7.33
CA LEU A 37 -12.39 5.10 -7.77
C LEU A 37 -13.79 4.55 -8.06
N HIS A 38 -13.91 3.28 -8.47
CA HIS A 38 -15.19 2.73 -8.98
C HIS A 38 -15.92 1.80 -8.01
N THR A 39 -15.34 1.42 -6.88
CA THR A 39 -15.99 0.54 -5.92
C THR A 39 -16.55 1.31 -4.73
N SER A 40 -17.83 1.64 -4.80
CA SER A 40 -18.59 2.25 -3.69
C SER A 40 -19.03 1.25 -2.60
N LYS A 41 -18.67 -0.05 -2.72
CA LYS A 41 -19.22 -1.12 -1.86
C LYS A 41 -18.13 -2.06 -1.34
N GLY A 42 -17.25 -1.56 -0.66
CA GLY A 42 -16.57 -2.28 0.12
C GLY A 42 -15.50 -3.08 0.50
N GLY A 43 -15.55 -4.18 0.96
CA GLY A 43 -14.56 -5.03 1.59
C GLY A 43 -13.33 -5.44 0.75
N GLY A 44 -13.46 -5.57 -0.58
CA GLY A 44 -12.33 -5.96 -1.43
C GLY A 44 -11.30 -4.85 -1.70
N VAL A 45 -11.71 -3.60 -1.52
CA VAL A 45 -10.84 -2.44 -1.81
C VAL A 45 -9.90 -2.15 -0.65
N SER A 46 -10.33 -2.34 0.58
CA SER A 46 -9.49 -2.16 1.78
C SER A 46 -8.24 -3.04 1.72
N HIS A 47 -8.39 -4.29 1.30
CA HIS A 47 -7.26 -5.21 1.11
C HIS A 47 -6.34 -4.85 -0.06
N GLY A 48 -6.72 -3.90 -0.91
CA GLY A 48 -5.85 -3.36 -1.97
C GLY A 48 -4.58 -2.71 -1.43
N VAL A 49 -4.59 -2.28 -0.19
CA VAL A 49 -3.41 -1.69 0.49
C VAL A 49 -2.28 -2.71 0.62
N GLY A 50 -2.57 -3.99 0.85
CA GLY A 50 -1.56 -5.05 0.87
C GLY A 50 -0.83 -5.26 -0.48
N PHE A 51 -1.35 -4.69 -1.57
CA PHE A 51 -0.68 -4.77 -2.87
C PHE A 51 0.57 -3.90 -2.97
N PHE A 52 0.66 -2.83 -2.17
CA PHE A 52 1.86 -1.99 -2.11
C PHE A 52 3.10 -2.77 -1.68
N GLU A 53 2.96 -3.67 -0.70
CA GLU A 53 4.06 -4.54 -0.26
C GLU A 53 4.57 -5.43 -1.41
N ASN A 54 3.66 -5.94 -2.23
CA ASN A 54 4.04 -6.74 -3.39
C ASN A 54 4.80 -5.92 -4.44
N LEU A 55 4.43 -4.66 -4.65
CA LEU A 55 5.10 -3.74 -5.59
C LEU A 55 6.50 -3.36 -5.09
N GLU A 56 6.61 -3.01 -3.81
CA GLU A 56 7.89 -2.69 -3.16
C GLU A 56 8.85 -3.88 -3.25
N TRP A 57 8.37 -5.07 -2.92
CA TRP A 57 9.17 -6.29 -2.94
C TRP A 57 9.67 -6.64 -4.34
N LEU A 58 8.80 -6.57 -5.34
CA LEU A 58 9.19 -6.78 -6.74
C LEU A 58 10.21 -5.75 -7.21
N TYR A 59 10.04 -4.48 -6.84
CA TYR A 59 11.04 -3.47 -7.15
C TYR A 59 12.40 -3.80 -6.54
N ARG A 60 12.46 -4.20 -5.27
CA ARG A 60 13.72 -4.60 -4.62
C ARG A 60 14.40 -5.78 -5.30
N LEU A 61 13.62 -6.74 -5.77
CA LEU A 61 14.16 -7.95 -6.41
C LEU A 61 14.60 -7.71 -7.86
N THR A 62 13.89 -6.84 -8.59
CA THR A 62 14.08 -6.69 -10.04
C THR A 62 14.72 -5.38 -10.47
N GLY A 63 14.63 -4.32 -9.65
CA GLY A 63 15.04 -2.97 -10.00
C GLY A 63 14.10 -2.28 -11.01
N ASP A 64 12.96 -2.89 -11.35
CA ASP A 64 12.06 -2.37 -12.38
C ASP A 64 11.19 -1.24 -11.83
N ALA A 65 11.51 0.00 -12.24
CA ALA A 65 10.86 1.22 -11.75
C ALA A 65 9.35 1.30 -12.06
N GLN A 66 8.82 0.46 -12.95
CA GLN A 66 7.38 0.44 -13.23
C GLN A 66 6.55 0.12 -11.98
N TYR A 67 7.11 -0.67 -11.05
CA TYR A 67 6.41 -1.01 -9.80
C TYR A 67 6.27 0.21 -8.88
N LEU A 68 7.30 1.07 -8.81
CA LEU A 68 7.24 2.33 -8.05
C LEU A 68 6.26 3.33 -8.68
N GLN A 69 6.29 3.46 -10.00
CA GLN A 69 5.38 4.35 -10.73
C GLN A 69 3.93 3.92 -10.51
N PHE A 70 3.68 2.62 -10.57
CA PHE A 70 2.34 2.09 -10.31
C PHE A 70 1.90 2.27 -8.85
N ALA A 71 2.82 2.11 -7.88
CA ALA A 71 2.52 2.36 -6.48
C ALA A 71 2.11 3.82 -6.23
N GLY A 72 2.83 4.79 -6.82
CA GLY A 72 2.46 6.21 -6.74
C GLY A 72 1.05 6.46 -7.26
N LYS A 73 0.75 5.97 -8.48
CA LYS A 73 -0.59 6.09 -9.06
C LYS A 73 -1.66 5.42 -8.19
N LEU A 74 -1.39 4.23 -7.70
CA LEU A 74 -2.33 3.49 -6.86
C LEU A 74 -2.67 4.27 -5.58
N TYR A 75 -1.70 4.93 -4.98
CA TYR A 75 -1.90 5.74 -3.78
C TYR A 75 -2.67 7.05 -4.07
N GLU A 76 -2.43 7.69 -5.21
CA GLU A 76 -3.23 8.82 -5.68
C GLU A 76 -4.71 8.40 -5.80
N ASP A 77 -4.97 7.30 -6.50
CA ASP A 77 -6.32 6.77 -6.67
C ASP A 77 -6.95 6.34 -5.34
N PHE A 78 -6.15 5.84 -4.38
CA PHE A 78 -6.60 5.54 -3.03
C PHE A 78 -7.05 6.79 -2.29
N ASN A 79 -6.29 7.88 -2.37
CA ASN A 79 -6.66 9.15 -1.76
C ASN A 79 -7.95 9.75 -2.33
N GLU A 80 -8.16 9.64 -3.65
CA GLU A 80 -9.37 10.15 -4.33
C GLU A 80 -10.59 9.23 -4.13
N GLY A 81 -10.37 7.94 -3.88
CA GLY A 81 -11.43 6.94 -3.80
C GLY A 81 -12.34 7.09 -2.58
N HIS A 82 -13.62 6.73 -2.74
CA HIS A 82 -14.56 6.58 -1.63
C HIS A 82 -14.45 5.17 -1.04
N ILE A 83 -13.51 4.98 -0.14
CA ILE A 83 -13.20 3.69 0.48
C ILE A 83 -13.73 3.68 1.91
N ARG A 84 -14.11 2.50 2.38
CA ARG A 84 -14.64 2.34 3.74
C ARG A 84 -13.55 2.48 4.81
N ASP A 85 -12.38 1.89 4.55
CA ASP A 85 -11.24 1.88 5.46
C ASP A 85 -10.19 2.85 4.89
N ASP A 86 -10.35 4.12 5.23
CA ASP A 86 -9.64 5.24 4.63
C ASP A 86 -8.60 5.89 5.56
N ASP A 87 -8.34 5.30 6.73
CA ASP A 87 -7.42 5.83 7.74
C ASP A 87 -6.00 6.12 7.23
N LEU A 88 -5.59 5.47 6.13
CA LEU A 88 -4.27 5.66 5.51
C LEU A 88 -4.25 6.71 4.40
N LYS A 89 -5.33 7.47 4.22
CA LYS A 89 -5.33 8.62 3.30
C LYS A 89 -4.45 9.74 3.82
N THR A 90 -3.80 10.44 2.89
CA THR A 90 -2.88 11.53 3.21
C THR A 90 -3.50 12.56 4.16
N GLU A 91 -4.73 12.98 3.92
CA GLU A 91 -5.40 13.99 4.75
C GLU A 91 -5.57 13.55 6.20
N LEU A 92 -5.90 12.27 6.43
CA LEU A 92 -6.05 11.71 7.77
C LEU A 92 -4.70 11.44 8.44
N LEU A 93 -3.69 11.02 7.67
CA LEU A 93 -2.35 10.79 8.19
C LEU A 93 -1.65 12.08 8.62
N LEU A 94 -1.87 13.18 7.90
CA LEU A 94 -1.28 14.49 8.23
C LEU A 94 -2.06 15.27 9.29
N ASN A 95 -3.29 14.86 9.60
CA ASN A 95 -4.07 15.44 10.68
C ASN A 95 -3.76 14.73 12.00
N GLU A 96 -2.90 15.34 12.82
CA GLU A 96 -2.47 14.78 14.11
C GLU A 96 -3.63 14.58 15.12
N SER A 97 -4.72 15.34 14.98
CA SER A 97 -5.89 15.24 15.87
C SER A 97 -6.85 14.08 15.52
N GLU A 98 -6.74 13.53 14.33
CA GLU A 98 -7.57 12.41 13.89
C GLU A 98 -6.94 11.07 14.32
N LEU A 99 -7.70 10.25 14.99
CA LEU A 99 -7.28 8.90 15.40
C LEU A 99 -7.67 7.88 14.32
N PHE A 100 -7.04 6.72 14.37
CA PHE A 100 -7.49 5.58 13.57
C PHE A 100 -8.84 5.08 14.08
N GLU A 101 -9.82 4.97 13.19
CA GLU A 101 -11.19 4.62 13.55
C GLU A 101 -11.67 3.30 12.92
N LYS A 102 -11.00 2.86 11.85
CA LYS A 102 -11.48 1.75 11.05
C LYS A 102 -10.89 0.41 11.52
N HIS A 103 -10.87 -0.56 10.63
CA HIS A 103 -10.47 -1.92 10.98
C HIS A 103 -8.96 -2.04 11.20
N GLY A 104 -8.54 -2.32 12.43
CA GLY A 104 -7.12 -2.37 12.81
C GLY A 104 -6.26 -3.30 11.95
N ALA A 105 -6.81 -4.42 11.46
CA ALA A 105 -6.07 -5.30 10.54
C ALA A 105 -5.73 -4.61 9.22
N HIS A 106 -6.64 -3.83 8.63
CA HIS A 106 -6.39 -3.11 7.40
C HIS A 106 -5.42 -1.95 7.60
N ILE A 107 -5.47 -1.30 8.77
CA ILE A 107 -4.48 -0.30 9.16
C ILE A 107 -3.10 -0.96 9.25
N ALA A 108 -2.99 -2.09 9.95
CA ALA A 108 -1.74 -2.81 10.12
C ALA A 108 -1.13 -3.28 8.78
N GLU A 109 -1.96 -3.74 7.84
CA GLU A 109 -1.52 -4.13 6.49
C GLU A 109 -0.91 -2.97 5.70
N GLY A 110 -1.28 -1.74 6.00
CA GLY A 110 -0.86 -0.56 5.26
C GLY A 110 0.06 0.42 6.00
N LEU A 111 0.54 0.10 7.21
CA LEU A 111 1.33 1.02 8.02
C LEU A 111 2.61 1.53 7.35
N PHE A 112 3.23 0.72 6.50
CA PHE A 112 4.45 1.09 5.79
C PHE A 112 4.19 1.96 4.55
N VAL A 113 2.95 2.02 4.06
CA VAL A 113 2.61 2.67 2.78
C VAL A 113 2.95 4.16 2.77
N PRO A 114 2.65 4.96 3.82
CA PRO A 114 3.00 6.38 3.81
C PRO A 114 4.50 6.65 3.69
N GLU A 115 5.32 5.88 4.40
CA GLU A 115 6.78 5.99 4.32
C GLU A 115 7.29 5.54 2.94
N PHE A 116 6.80 4.42 2.43
CA PHE A 116 7.15 3.94 1.10
C PHE A 116 6.79 4.96 0.01
N ILE A 117 5.60 5.54 0.05
CA ILE A 117 5.16 6.55 -0.92
C ILE A 117 5.97 7.84 -0.76
N SER A 118 6.26 8.30 0.46
CA SER A 118 7.15 9.45 0.68
C SER A 118 8.51 9.23 0.05
N ALA A 119 9.08 8.04 0.17
CA ALA A 119 10.39 7.70 -0.38
C ALA A 119 10.45 7.70 -1.92
N ILE A 120 9.34 7.45 -2.60
CA ILE A 120 9.29 7.39 -4.08
C ILE A 120 8.74 8.66 -4.74
N GLN A 121 8.03 9.51 -4.00
CA GLN A 121 7.52 10.79 -4.51
C GLN A 121 8.53 11.92 -4.32
N SER A 122 8.64 12.80 -5.29
CA SER A 122 9.54 13.96 -5.27
C SER A 122 9.03 15.12 -4.39
N GLY A 123 8.36 14.84 -3.29
CA GLY A 123 7.77 15.89 -2.43
C GLY A 123 7.70 15.45 -0.98
N HIS A 124 7.83 16.41 -0.07
CA HIS A 124 7.84 16.16 1.39
C HIS A 124 6.44 16.08 2.01
N ALA A 125 5.39 15.88 1.19
CA ALA A 125 4.01 15.92 1.68
C ALA A 125 3.69 14.82 2.70
N LEU A 126 4.40 13.69 2.67
CA LEU A 126 4.21 12.57 3.58
C LEU A 126 5.37 12.36 4.59
N ASP A 127 6.33 13.28 4.66
CA ASP A 127 7.50 13.10 5.54
C ASP A 127 7.12 12.95 7.02
N SER A 128 6.06 13.63 7.47
CA SER A 128 5.55 13.47 8.83
C SER A 128 4.56 12.32 9.01
N ALA A 129 4.08 11.73 7.91
CA ALA A 129 3.03 10.72 7.98
C ALA A 129 3.46 9.47 8.76
N ALA A 130 4.71 9.04 8.59
CA ALA A 130 5.24 7.88 9.33
C ALA A 130 5.27 8.14 10.84
N SER A 131 5.73 9.33 11.27
CA SER A 131 5.72 9.72 12.69
C SER A 131 4.29 9.79 13.22
N ASN A 132 3.38 10.45 12.48
CA ASN A 132 1.97 10.57 12.88
C ASN A 132 1.29 9.20 12.98
N VAL A 133 1.61 8.26 12.07
CA VAL A 133 1.12 6.87 12.14
C VAL A 133 1.54 6.21 13.45
N MET A 134 2.81 6.34 13.84
CA MET A 134 3.30 5.74 15.09
C MET A 134 2.65 6.37 16.32
N GLU A 135 2.51 7.69 16.36
CA GLU A 135 1.83 8.39 17.46
C GLU A 135 0.35 7.98 17.59
N LYS A 136 -0.35 7.85 16.46
CA LYS A 136 -1.74 7.36 16.44
C LYS A 136 -1.84 5.92 16.92
N LEU A 137 -0.91 5.04 16.53
CA LEU A 137 -0.88 3.67 17.00
C LEU A 137 -0.66 3.59 18.51
N GLU A 138 0.25 4.38 19.06
CA GLU A 138 0.52 4.39 20.50
C GLU A 138 -0.72 4.70 21.32
N GLN A 139 -1.62 5.53 20.80
CA GLN A 139 -2.89 5.86 21.48
C GLN A 139 -3.89 4.68 21.48
N HIS A 140 -3.71 3.70 20.62
CA HIS A 140 -4.53 2.48 20.57
C HIS A 140 -3.91 1.29 21.30
N LEU A 141 -2.65 1.41 21.74
CA LEU A 141 -2.01 0.34 22.50
C LEU A 141 -2.56 0.30 23.92
N THR A 142 -3.03 -0.87 24.33
CA THR A 142 -3.34 -1.09 25.75
C THR A 142 -2.04 -1.25 26.53
N PRO A 143 -1.91 -0.61 27.70
CA PRO A 143 -0.79 -0.90 28.59
C PRO A 143 -0.76 -2.39 28.91
N GLY A 144 0.36 -3.05 28.57
CA GLY A 144 0.57 -4.47 28.89
C GLY A 144 0.78 -4.71 30.37
#